data_a978270e1c3cdfb4a745cb649dbd1a17
#
_entry.id   a978270e1c3cdfb4a745cb649dbd1a17
#
_cell.length_a   1.000
_cell.length_b   1.000
_cell.length_c   1.000
_cell.angle_alpha   90.00
_cell.angle_beta   90.00
_cell.angle_gamma   90.00
#
_symmetry.space_group_name_H-M   'P 1'
#
loop_
_entity.id
_entity.type
_entity.pdbx_description
1 polymer ?
#
loop_
_entity_poly.entity_id
_entity_poly.type
_entity_poly.pdbx_seq_one_letter_code
_entity_poly.pdbx_strand_id
1 'polypeptide(L)'
;MTKLKRTIAVIGEGITEKYYLKSLQGIIKADIKPIIPNHATSMFDLEKQIKKAIEEGYNNIFCLIDMDNKKQGRNRDNYLKLKKSYHDKRIYRPKKGLDTYIRFFENERCLEIWFYFYFKITTKEYLSSDELCKELEVYGYKKTEDFFKSCQGLHRFLESQGGNLDFAIKNAEDSIKSKDRDGRDYTYSEMADFFKSIERK
;
A
#
# COMPACT_ATOMS: atom_id res chain seq x y z
N MET A 1 -5.96 33.54 -0.07
CA MET A 1 -5.60 32.51 -1.04
C MET A 1 -5.95 31.16 -0.43
N THR A 2 -6.97 30.48 -0.93
CA THR A 2 -7.38 29.14 -0.49
C THR A 2 -6.29 28.17 -0.95
N LYS A 3 -5.56 27.53 -0.01
CA LYS A 3 -4.59 26.48 -0.33
C LYS A 3 -5.35 25.38 -1.07
N LEU A 4 -5.04 25.16 -2.35
CA LEU A 4 -5.54 24.02 -3.10
C LEU A 4 -5.21 22.75 -2.31
N LYS A 5 -6.24 22.00 -1.95
CA LYS A 5 -6.10 20.70 -1.26
C LYS A 5 -5.27 19.80 -2.17
N ARG A 6 -4.14 19.29 -1.67
CA ARG A 6 -3.32 18.34 -2.44
C ARG A 6 -4.13 17.07 -2.62
N THR A 7 -4.44 16.71 -3.86
CA THR A 7 -5.12 15.47 -4.19
C THR A 7 -4.10 14.34 -4.28
N ILE A 8 -4.38 13.26 -3.59
CA ILE A 8 -3.53 12.06 -3.55
C ILE A 8 -4.30 10.91 -4.22
N ALA A 9 -3.78 10.38 -5.32
CA ALA A 9 -4.23 9.12 -5.86
C ALA A 9 -3.48 7.98 -5.18
N VAL A 10 -4.20 6.97 -4.69
CA VAL A 10 -3.59 5.75 -4.15
C VAL A 10 -4.00 4.57 -5.02
N ILE A 11 -3.05 4.02 -5.75
CA ILE A 11 -3.24 2.87 -6.63
C ILE A 11 -2.96 1.61 -5.82
N GLY A 12 -3.93 0.69 -5.77
CA GLY A 12 -3.79 -0.63 -5.16
C GLY A 12 -3.94 -1.73 -6.20
N GLU A 13 -3.58 -2.94 -5.85
CA GLU A 13 -3.62 -4.09 -6.76
C GLU A 13 -4.93 -4.89 -6.67
N GLY A 14 -5.69 -4.75 -5.58
CA GLY A 14 -6.86 -5.58 -5.39
C GLY A 14 -7.92 -5.04 -4.43
N ILE A 15 -8.80 -5.96 -4.06
CA ILE A 15 -9.96 -5.67 -3.23
C ILE A 15 -9.58 -5.31 -1.78
N THR A 16 -8.52 -5.90 -1.25
CA THR A 16 -8.03 -5.65 0.10
C THR A 16 -7.65 -4.18 0.27
N GLU A 17 -6.83 -3.65 -0.66
CA GLU A 17 -6.43 -2.24 -0.68
C GLU A 17 -7.64 -1.33 -0.79
N LYS A 18 -8.61 -1.67 -1.65
CA LYS A 18 -9.84 -0.89 -1.83
C LYS A 18 -10.58 -0.69 -0.51
N TYR A 19 -10.82 -1.77 0.22
CA TYR A 19 -11.59 -1.70 1.47
C TYR A 19 -10.77 -1.09 2.61
N TYR A 20 -9.46 -1.39 2.66
CA TYR A 20 -8.59 -0.78 3.64
C TYR A 20 -8.49 0.74 3.46
N LEU A 21 -8.16 1.21 2.26
CA LEU A 21 -8.07 2.64 1.96
C LEU A 21 -9.38 3.39 2.20
N LYS A 22 -10.51 2.78 1.85
CA LYS A 22 -11.83 3.36 2.19
C LYS A 22 -12.04 3.50 3.70
N SER A 23 -11.56 2.53 4.49
CA SER A 23 -11.72 2.55 5.94
C SER A 23 -10.84 3.60 6.64
N LEU A 24 -9.82 4.12 5.96
CA LEU A 24 -8.98 5.21 6.46
C LEU A 24 -9.61 6.61 6.28
N GLN A 25 -10.71 6.73 5.53
CA GLN A 25 -11.39 8.01 5.36
C GLN A 25 -11.90 8.53 6.72
N GLY A 26 -11.52 9.77 7.05
CA GLY A 26 -11.85 10.39 8.34
C GLY A 26 -10.82 10.11 9.46
N ILE A 27 -9.90 9.17 9.27
CA ILE A 27 -8.81 8.85 10.21
C ILE A 27 -7.55 9.61 9.82
N ILE A 28 -7.23 9.61 8.53
CA ILE A 28 -6.12 10.40 7.97
C ILE A 28 -6.58 11.78 7.56
N LYS A 29 -5.71 12.77 7.71
CA LYS A 29 -5.99 14.18 7.34
C LYS A 29 -5.95 14.44 5.83
N ALA A 30 -5.44 13.51 5.05
CA ALA A 30 -5.32 13.63 3.60
C ALA A 30 -6.61 13.20 2.89
N ASP A 31 -6.92 13.86 1.79
CA ASP A 31 -7.96 13.43 0.87
C ASP A 31 -7.33 12.44 -0.12
N ILE A 32 -7.57 11.15 0.10
CA ILE A 32 -7.06 10.08 -0.76
C ILE A 32 -8.16 9.56 -1.69
N LYS A 33 -7.80 9.35 -2.95
CA LYS A 33 -8.66 8.71 -3.94
C LYS A 33 -8.10 7.33 -4.30
N PRO A 34 -8.70 6.22 -3.82
CA PRO A 34 -8.30 4.89 -4.22
C PRO A 34 -8.57 4.65 -5.71
N ILE A 35 -7.56 4.15 -6.42
CA ILE A 35 -7.66 3.70 -7.81
C ILE A 35 -7.38 2.20 -7.80
N ILE A 36 -8.43 1.42 -7.98
CA ILE A 36 -8.35 -0.04 -7.91
C ILE A 36 -8.79 -0.61 -9.27
N PRO A 37 -7.98 -1.43 -9.90
CA PRO A 37 -8.36 -2.13 -11.13
C PRO A 37 -9.49 -3.13 -10.88
N ASN A 38 -10.24 -3.45 -11.92
CA ASN A 38 -11.35 -4.40 -11.83
C ASN A 38 -10.87 -5.88 -11.82
N HIS A 39 -9.62 -6.13 -12.16
CA HIS A 39 -9.01 -7.46 -12.29
C HIS A 39 -7.62 -7.46 -11.64
N ALA A 40 -7.05 -8.66 -11.46
CA ALA A 40 -5.68 -8.81 -10.99
C ALA A 40 -4.71 -7.94 -11.80
N THR A 41 -3.91 -7.14 -11.11
CA THR A 41 -3.13 -6.06 -11.72
C THR A 41 -1.83 -6.58 -12.29
N SER A 42 -1.70 -6.56 -13.60
CA SER A 42 -0.40 -6.74 -14.26
C SER A 42 0.46 -5.46 -14.11
N MET A 43 1.78 -5.59 -14.30
CA MET A 43 2.68 -4.41 -14.33
C MET A 43 2.28 -3.41 -15.42
N PHE A 44 1.71 -3.88 -16.51
CA PHE A 44 1.18 -3.05 -17.59
C PHE A 44 -0.05 -2.25 -17.13
N ASP A 45 -0.97 -2.88 -16.39
CA ASP A 45 -2.15 -2.22 -15.86
C ASP A 45 -1.78 -1.18 -14.80
N LEU A 46 -0.81 -1.49 -13.92
CA LEU A 46 -0.29 -0.55 -12.95
C LEU A 46 0.30 0.69 -13.65
N GLU A 47 1.13 0.49 -14.68
CA GLU A 47 1.68 1.60 -15.46
C GLU A 47 0.59 2.44 -16.12
N LYS A 48 -0.43 1.80 -16.69
CA LYS A 48 -1.59 2.47 -17.29
C LYS A 48 -2.33 3.34 -16.27
N GLN A 49 -2.54 2.84 -15.04
CA GLN A 49 -3.18 3.61 -13.97
C GLN A 49 -2.32 4.80 -13.53
N ILE A 50 -0.99 4.61 -13.41
CA ILE A 50 -0.06 5.71 -13.10
C ILE A 50 -0.15 6.80 -14.17
N LYS A 51 -0.07 6.44 -15.46
CA LYS A 51 -0.18 7.40 -16.59
C LYS A 51 -1.51 8.16 -16.57
N LYS A 52 -2.60 7.45 -16.33
CA LYS A 52 -3.93 8.04 -16.20
C LYS A 52 -4.01 9.04 -15.04
N ALA A 53 -3.50 8.67 -13.86
CA ALA A 53 -3.49 9.56 -12.70
C ALA A 53 -2.61 10.82 -12.94
N ILE A 54 -1.48 10.69 -13.67
CA ILE A 54 -0.68 11.84 -14.09
C ILE A 54 -1.49 12.75 -15.03
N GLU A 55 -2.25 12.19 -15.97
CA GLU A 55 -3.08 12.94 -16.90
C GLU A 55 -4.25 13.66 -16.21
N GLU A 56 -4.84 13.02 -15.19
CA GLU A 56 -5.88 13.59 -14.34
C GLU A 56 -5.37 14.71 -13.41
N GLY A 57 -4.05 14.87 -13.27
CA GLY A 57 -3.44 16.01 -12.59
C GLY A 57 -3.27 15.83 -11.09
N TYR A 58 -3.16 14.60 -10.59
CA TYR A 58 -2.85 14.37 -9.18
C TYR A 58 -1.45 14.86 -8.83
N ASN A 59 -1.33 15.58 -7.69
CA ASN A 59 -0.03 16.06 -7.19
C ASN A 59 0.81 14.94 -6.60
N ASN A 60 0.17 13.92 -6.02
CA ASN A 60 0.85 12.75 -5.48
C ASN A 60 0.14 11.49 -5.99
N ILE A 61 0.93 10.54 -6.45
CA ILE A 61 0.47 9.21 -6.85
C ILE A 61 1.26 8.20 -6.02
N PHE A 62 0.56 7.49 -5.14
CA PHE A 62 1.12 6.46 -4.29
C PHE A 62 0.63 5.10 -4.77
N CYS A 63 1.54 4.14 -4.89
CA CYS A 63 1.22 2.79 -5.31
C CYS A 63 1.51 1.82 -4.16
N LEU A 64 0.50 1.09 -3.71
CA LEU A 64 0.67 -0.02 -2.77
C LEU A 64 1.00 -1.27 -3.59
N ILE A 65 2.12 -1.91 -3.29
CA ILE A 65 2.69 -2.98 -4.09
C ILE A 65 2.80 -4.25 -3.26
N ASP A 66 2.11 -5.31 -3.69
CA ASP A 66 2.30 -6.65 -3.19
C ASP A 66 3.51 -7.31 -3.87
N MET A 67 4.45 -7.84 -3.09
CA MET A 67 5.71 -8.38 -3.62
C MET A 67 5.67 -9.88 -3.91
N ASP A 68 4.53 -10.56 -3.69
CA ASP A 68 4.34 -12.01 -3.76
C ASP A 68 4.84 -12.67 -5.07
N ASN A 69 4.68 -12.00 -6.20
CA ASN A 69 5.08 -12.50 -7.52
C ASN A 69 6.12 -11.60 -8.23
N LYS A 70 6.73 -10.65 -7.52
CA LYS A 70 7.63 -9.62 -8.09
C LYS A 70 9.11 -9.81 -7.74
N LYS A 71 9.45 -10.97 -7.15
CA LYS A 71 10.83 -11.25 -6.73
C LYS A 71 11.63 -12.11 -7.71
N GLN A 72 10.96 -12.78 -8.65
CA GLN A 72 11.61 -13.73 -9.55
C GLN A 72 11.12 -13.59 -10.99
N GLY A 73 11.96 -14.03 -11.93
CA GLY A 73 11.65 -14.16 -13.33
C GLY A 73 11.22 -12.84 -14.00
N ARG A 74 10.41 -12.97 -15.05
CA ARG A 74 9.96 -11.84 -15.86
C ARG A 74 9.17 -10.78 -15.08
N ASN A 75 8.44 -11.19 -14.05
CA ASN A 75 7.67 -10.24 -13.23
C ASN A 75 8.61 -9.31 -12.45
N ARG A 76 9.71 -9.86 -11.90
CA ARG A 76 10.74 -9.05 -11.24
C ARG A 76 11.33 -8.02 -12.19
N ASP A 77 11.71 -8.44 -13.41
CA ASP A 77 12.32 -7.52 -14.38
C ASP A 77 11.36 -6.41 -14.79
N ASN A 78 10.10 -6.75 -15.03
CA ASN A 78 9.06 -5.78 -15.36
C ASN A 78 8.81 -4.81 -14.20
N TYR A 79 8.75 -5.33 -12.96
CA TYR A 79 8.61 -4.50 -11.77
C TYR A 79 9.78 -3.54 -11.58
N LEU A 80 11.01 -4.02 -11.69
CA LEU A 80 12.22 -3.18 -11.56
C LEU A 80 12.28 -2.09 -12.63
N LYS A 81 11.87 -2.38 -13.88
CA LYS A 81 11.75 -1.36 -14.95
C LYS A 81 10.73 -0.30 -14.58
N LEU A 82 9.57 -0.71 -14.10
CA LEU A 82 8.50 0.21 -13.68
C LEU A 82 8.95 1.05 -12.48
N LYS A 83 9.55 0.43 -11.46
CA LYS A 83 10.10 1.11 -10.28
C LYS A 83 11.16 2.13 -10.68
N LYS A 84 12.09 1.80 -11.57
CA LYS A 84 13.11 2.72 -12.09
C LYS A 84 12.49 3.91 -12.82
N SER A 85 11.35 3.72 -13.50
CA SER A 85 10.70 4.76 -14.28
C SER A 85 9.89 5.73 -13.43
N TYR A 86 9.29 5.27 -12.33
CA TYR A 86 8.28 6.06 -11.61
C TYR A 86 8.55 6.24 -10.11
N HIS A 87 9.19 5.29 -9.42
CA HIS A 87 9.38 5.38 -7.97
C HIS A 87 10.31 6.54 -7.61
N ASP A 88 9.88 7.36 -6.64
CA ASP A 88 10.53 8.59 -6.19
C ASP A 88 10.83 9.59 -7.32
N LYS A 89 9.95 9.62 -8.32
CA LYS A 89 10.06 10.57 -9.44
C LYS A 89 9.09 11.73 -9.30
N ARG A 90 9.55 12.90 -9.77
CA ARG A 90 8.70 14.06 -10.03
C ARG A 90 8.55 14.22 -11.53
N ILE A 91 7.30 14.34 -11.99
CA ILE A 91 6.95 14.58 -13.38
C ILE A 91 6.39 15.99 -13.46
N TYR A 92 7.19 16.88 -14.04
CA TYR A 92 6.84 18.28 -14.23
C TYR A 92 6.31 18.51 -15.64
N ARG A 93 5.10 19.07 -15.75
CA ARG A 93 4.46 19.45 -17.02
C ARG A 93 4.14 20.95 -17.01
N PRO A 94 5.09 21.83 -17.36
CA PRO A 94 4.97 23.28 -17.21
C PRO A 94 3.78 23.87 -17.98
N LYS A 95 3.49 23.36 -19.17
CA LYS A 95 2.35 23.81 -19.99
C LYS A 95 0.98 23.58 -19.32
N LYS A 96 0.90 22.64 -18.36
CA LYS A 96 -0.32 22.30 -17.60
C LYS A 96 -0.25 22.78 -16.16
N GLY A 97 0.87 23.35 -15.71
CA GLY A 97 1.09 23.73 -14.31
C GLY A 97 1.11 22.55 -13.34
N LEU A 98 1.43 21.33 -13.83
CA LEU A 98 1.37 20.10 -13.04
C LEU A 98 2.77 19.72 -12.57
N ASP A 99 2.86 19.39 -11.26
CA ASP A 99 4.02 18.78 -10.60
C ASP A 99 3.51 17.56 -9.82
N THR A 100 3.77 16.37 -10.35
CA THR A 100 3.29 15.10 -9.82
C THR A 100 4.45 14.32 -9.23
N TYR A 101 4.37 13.98 -7.94
CA TYR A 101 5.30 13.08 -7.26
C TYR A 101 4.73 11.66 -7.19
N ILE A 102 5.54 10.65 -7.50
CA ILE A 102 5.13 9.26 -7.55
C ILE A 102 6.00 8.44 -6.61
N ARG A 103 5.38 7.64 -5.74
CA ARG A 103 6.10 6.74 -4.83
C ARG A 103 5.40 5.39 -4.70
N PHE A 104 6.21 4.31 -4.64
CA PHE A 104 5.76 2.94 -4.40
C PHE A 104 6.02 2.57 -2.95
N PHE A 105 5.11 1.80 -2.37
CA PHE A 105 5.21 1.27 -1.01
C PHE A 105 5.02 -0.24 -1.09
N GLU A 106 6.10 -0.97 -0.83
CA GLU A 106 6.17 -2.41 -0.94
C GLU A 106 5.68 -3.09 0.33
N ASN A 107 4.94 -4.19 0.17
CA ASN A 107 4.50 -5.06 1.24
C ASN A 107 4.93 -6.49 0.91
N GLU A 108 5.75 -7.10 1.74
CA GLU A 108 6.20 -8.46 1.56
C GLU A 108 5.51 -9.37 2.56
N ARG A 109 4.68 -10.26 2.16
CA ARG A 109 4.38 -10.79 0.82
C ARG A 109 3.30 -9.97 0.10
N CYS A 110 2.32 -9.47 0.85
CA CYS A 110 1.15 -8.72 0.41
C CYS A 110 0.70 -7.76 1.51
N LEU A 111 -0.32 -6.92 1.24
CA LEU A 111 -0.80 -5.92 2.20
C LEU A 111 -1.21 -6.53 3.56
N GLU A 112 -1.58 -7.80 3.62
CA GLU A 112 -1.94 -8.47 4.87
C GLU A 112 -0.81 -8.52 5.89
N ILE A 113 0.48 -8.38 5.49
CA ILE A 113 1.57 -8.24 6.45
C ILE A 113 1.43 -6.97 7.29
N TRP A 114 0.95 -5.89 6.69
CA TRP A 114 0.61 -4.67 7.40
C TRP A 114 -0.51 -4.88 8.43
N PHE A 115 -1.54 -5.67 8.11
CA PHE A 115 -2.61 -6.00 9.05
C PHE A 115 -2.10 -6.85 10.23
N TYR A 116 -1.16 -7.75 9.95
CA TYR A 116 -0.51 -8.54 11.00
C TYR A 116 0.26 -7.66 11.98
N PHE A 117 0.89 -6.60 11.48
CA PHE A 117 1.63 -5.63 12.29
C PHE A 117 0.75 -4.80 13.24
N TYR A 118 -0.57 -4.75 13.04
CA TYR A 118 -1.50 -4.19 14.03
C TYR A 118 -1.45 -4.93 15.37
N PHE A 119 -1.10 -6.21 15.37
CA PHE A 119 -1.12 -7.09 16.53
C PHE A 119 0.29 -7.39 17.04
N LYS A 120 1.22 -7.72 16.17
CA LYS A 120 2.59 -8.09 16.53
C LYS A 120 3.55 -8.01 15.35
N ILE A 121 4.84 -7.87 15.67
CA ILE A 121 5.91 -8.03 14.68
C ILE A 121 6.19 -9.51 14.44
N THR A 122 6.65 -9.86 13.26
CA THR A 122 7.11 -11.20 12.90
C THR A 122 8.34 -11.14 12.02
N THR A 123 9.18 -12.16 12.12
CA THR A 123 10.33 -12.37 11.24
C THR A 123 10.20 -13.68 10.46
N LYS A 124 9.01 -14.31 10.54
CA LYS A 124 8.71 -15.54 9.80
C LYS A 124 8.64 -15.23 8.30
N GLU A 125 9.32 -16.01 7.48
CA GLU A 125 9.13 -15.98 6.05
C GLU A 125 7.83 -16.71 5.68
N TYR A 126 6.94 -16.03 4.96
CA TYR A 126 5.70 -16.61 4.46
C TYR A 126 5.88 -17.06 3.01
N LEU A 127 5.57 -18.31 2.72
CA LEU A 127 5.72 -18.87 1.38
C LEU A 127 4.56 -18.46 0.45
N SER A 128 3.41 -18.11 1.02
CA SER A 128 2.25 -17.64 0.26
C SER A 128 1.46 -16.58 1.03
N SER A 129 0.65 -15.80 0.30
CA SER A 129 -0.33 -14.88 0.90
C SER A 129 -1.37 -15.62 1.74
N ASP A 130 -1.75 -16.84 1.34
CA ASP A 130 -2.72 -17.67 2.08
C ASP A 130 -2.20 -18.09 3.44
N GLU A 131 -0.91 -18.39 3.56
CA GLU A 131 -0.29 -18.73 4.84
C GLU A 131 -0.37 -17.54 5.82
N LEU A 132 -0.09 -16.34 5.34
CA LEU A 132 -0.21 -15.11 6.14
C LEU A 132 -1.68 -14.83 6.52
N CYS A 133 -2.60 -15.01 5.58
CA CYS A 133 -4.04 -14.83 5.83
C CYS A 133 -4.56 -15.80 6.91
N LYS A 134 -4.10 -17.06 6.90
CA LYS A 134 -4.45 -18.04 7.94
C LYS A 134 -4.00 -17.60 9.34
N GLU A 135 -2.86 -16.94 9.47
CA GLU A 135 -2.43 -16.40 10.77
C GLU A 135 -3.31 -15.22 11.23
N LEU A 136 -3.92 -14.49 10.30
CA LEU A 136 -4.86 -13.42 10.62
C LEU A 136 -6.26 -13.93 10.99
N GLU A 137 -6.60 -15.18 10.66
CA GLU A 137 -7.90 -15.78 11.02
C GLU A 137 -8.13 -15.84 12.55
N VAL A 138 -7.05 -15.95 13.36
CA VAL A 138 -7.16 -15.91 14.83
C VAL A 138 -7.73 -14.59 15.34
N TYR A 139 -7.62 -13.53 14.56
CA TYR A 139 -8.20 -12.20 14.81
C TYR A 139 -9.52 -12.01 14.05
N GLY A 140 -10.10 -13.08 13.47
CA GLY A 140 -11.36 -13.04 12.74
C GLY A 140 -11.27 -12.47 11.31
N TYR A 141 -10.06 -12.20 10.80
CA TYR A 141 -9.88 -11.71 9.43
C TYR A 141 -10.22 -12.79 8.40
N LYS A 142 -10.89 -12.39 7.33
CA LYS A 142 -11.16 -13.24 6.17
C LYS A 142 -10.93 -12.45 4.88
N LYS A 143 -10.19 -13.01 3.95
CA LYS A 143 -9.91 -12.37 2.65
C LYS A 143 -11.07 -12.63 1.65
N THR A 144 -12.26 -12.14 1.99
CA THR A 144 -13.45 -12.27 1.13
C THR A 144 -14.19 -10.94 1.00
N GLU A 145 -14.83 -10.72 -0.14
CA GLU A 145 -15.57 -9.47 -0.37
C GLU A 145 -16.74 -9.32 0.61
N ASP A 146 -17.42 -10.41 0.95
CA ASP A 146 -18.54 -10.39 1.90
C ASP A 146 -18.07 -9.97 3.30
N PHE A 147 -16.90 -10.46 3.74
CA PHE A 147 -16.29 -10.02 4.98
C PHE A 147 -15.96 -8.52 4.93
N PHE A 148 -15.33 -8.03 3.87
CA PHE A 148 -14.98 -6.62 3.74
C PHE A 148 -16.20 -5.70 3.69
N LYS A 149 -17.32 -6.15 3.13
CA LYS A 149 -18.59 -5.40 3.14
C LYS A 149 -19.24 -5.38 4.52
N SER A 150 -19.11 -6.45 5.28
CA SER A 150 -19.77 -6.61 6.59
C SER A 150 -19.00 -6.01 7.76
N CYS A 151 -17.68 -5.87 7.70
CA CYS A 151 -16.82 -5.48 8.83
C CYS A 151 -16.86 -3.98 9.19
N GLN A 152 -17.73 -3.18 8.57
CA GLN A 152 -17.89 -1.73 8.84
C GLN A 152 -16.59 -0.89 8.72
N GLY A 153 -15.66 -1.36 7.93
CA GLY A 153 -14.36 -0.73 7.70
C GLY A 153 -13.22 -1.51 8.30
N LEU A 154 -12.30 -1.93 7.43
CA LEU A 154 -11.25 -2.88 7.76
C LEU A 154 -10.29 -2.37 8.84
N HIS A 155 -9.94 -1.06 8.84
CA HIS A 155 -9.11 -0.50 9.91
C HIS A 155 -9.80 -0.60 11.27
N ARG A 156 -11.08 -0.18 11.38
CA ARG A 156 -11.84 -0.27 12.64
C ARG A 156 -12.03 -1.71 13.09
N PHE A 157 -12.22 -2.62 12.15
CA PHE A 157 -12.29 -4.04 12.45
C PHE A 157 -10.98 -4.52 13.12
N LEU A 158 -9.81 -4.22 12.53
CA LEU A 158 -8.52 -4.60 13.11
C LEU A 158 -8.35 -4.05 14.54
N GLU A 159 -8.72 -2.79 14.77
CA GLU A 159 -8.69 -2.20 16.12
C GLU A 159 -9.67 -2.87 17.08
N SER A 160 -10.88 -3.21 16.64
CA SER A 160 -11.88 -3.93 17.47
C SER A 160 -11.43 -5.33 17.90
N GLN A 161 -10.50 -5.93 17.15
CA GLN A 161 -9.88 -7.21 17.49
C GLN A 161 -8.61 -7.06 18.38
N GLY A 162 -8.37 -5.86 18.92
CA GLY A 162 -7.21 -5.57 19.77
C GLY A 162 -5.97 -5.11 19.02
N GLY A 163 -6.07 -4.88 17.71
CA GLY A 163 -5.01 -4.26 16.92
C GLY A 163 -4.85 -2.77 17.23
N ASN A 164 -3.71 -2.19 16.87
CA ASN A 164 -3.43 -0.76 17.09
C ASN A 164 -2.62 -0.19 15.94
N LEU A 165 -3.03 0.98 15.41
CA LEU A 165 -2.38 1.63 14.27
C LEU A 165 -0.96 2.09 14.59
N ASP A 166 -0.71 2.67 15.78
CA ASP A 166 0.63 3.14 16.16
C ASP A 166 1.59 1.96 16.31
N PHE A 167 1.08 0.83 16.82
CA PHE A 167 1.83 -0.45 16.83
C PHE A 167 2.17 -0.91 15.41
N ALA A 168 1.21 -0.86 14.50
CA ALA A 168 1.45 -1.25 13.12
C ALA A 168 2.53 -0.39 12.47
N ILE A 169 2.50 0.94 12.69
CA ILE A 169 3.51 1.87 12.18
C ILE A 169 4.89 1.50 12.76
N LYS A 170 4.99 1.31 14.09
CA LYS A 170 6.25 0.93 14.73
C LYS A 170 6.78 -0.41 14.22
N ASN A 171 5.92 -1.43 14.14
CA ASN A 171 6.30 -2.76 13.68
C ASN A 171 6.77 -2.73 12.20
N ALA A 172 6.13 -1.93 11.35
CA ALA A 172 6.56 -1.74 9.97
C ALA A 172 7.93 -1.06 9.90
N GLU A 173 8.18 0.01 10.67
CA GLU A 173 9.50 0.65 10.75
C GLU A 173 10.58 -0.33 11.22
N ASP A 174 10.29 -1.13 12.25
CA ASP A 174 11.23 -2.10 12.78
C ASP A 174 11.46 -3.27 11.80
N SER A 175 10.47 -3.62 10.98
CA SER A 175 10.62 -4.60 9.90
C SER A 175 11.59 -4.12 8.83
N ILE A 176 11.54 -2.85 8.44
CA ILE A 176 12.47 -2.23 7.47
C ILE A 176 13.89 -2.17 8.07
N LYS A 177 14.04 -1.71 9.31
CA LYS A 177 15.37 -1.70 9.98
C LYS A 177 15.98 -3.10 10.04
N SER A 178 15.16 -4.11 10.33
CA SER A 178 15.62 -5.50 10.36
C SER A 178 15.98 -6.02 8.96
N LYS A 179 15.20 -5.65 7.94
CA LYS A 179 15.53 -5.95 6.53
C LYS A 179 16.91 -5.40 6.17
N ASP A 180 17.16 -4.13 6.47
CA ASP A 180 18.42 -3.46 6.12
C ASP A 180 19.61 -4.03 6.90
N ARG A 181 19.42 -4.27 8.21
CA ARG A 181 20.47 -4.82 9.08
C ARG A 181 20.87 -6.25 8.72
N ASP A 182 19.86 -7.09 8.47
CA ASP A 182 20.06 -8.53 8.33
C ASP A 182 20.17 -8.96 6.87
N GLY A 183 20.04 -8.01 5.92
CA GLY A 183 20.07 -8.28 4.47
C GLY A 183 18.92 -9.15 3.98
N ARG A 184 17.85 -9.29 4.77
CA ARG A 184 16.70 -10.12 4.40
C ARG A 184 15.66 -9.32 3.62
N ASP A 185 15.11 -9.93 2.62
CA ASP A 185 14.14 -9.31 1.71
C ASP A 185 12.71 -9.88 1.88
N TYR A 186 12.40 -10.40 3.06
CA TYR A 186 11.11 -10.97 3.41
C TYR A 186 10.54 -10.34 4.69
N THR A 187 9.22 -10.39 4.82
CA THR A 187 8.46 -9.94 6.00
C THR A 187 8.76 -8.50 6.38
N TYR A 188 8.39 -7.58 5.48
CA TYR A 188 8.47 -6.15 5.71
C TYR A 188 7.27 -5.42 5.10
N SER A 189 7.03 -4.18 5.56
CA SER A 189 6.01 -3.30 5.01
C SER A 189 6.48 -1.86 5.01
N GLU A 190 6.33 -1.17 3.89
CA GLU A 190 6.60 0.28 3.77
C GLU A 190 5.36 1.13 4.11
N MET A 191 4.32 0.55 4.71
CA MET A 191 3.12 1.29 5.08
C MET A 191 3.36 2.37 6.14
N ALA A 192 4.37 2.24 7.01
CA ALA A 192 4.76 3.32 7.91
C ALA A 192 5.17 4.57 7.13
N ASP A 193 5.93 4.41 6.06
CA ASP A 193 6.34 5.52 5.18
C ASP A 193 5.17 6.06 4.35
N PHE A 194 4.21 5.21 3.96
CA PHE A 194 2.96 5.65 3.36
C PHE A 194 2.23 6.61 4.31
N PHE A 195 2.01 6.24 5.57
CA PHE A 195 1.36 7.10 6.55
C PHE A 195 2.12 8.42 6.76
N LYS A 196 3.43 8.39 6.91
CA LYS A 196 4.26 9.61 6.99
C LYS A 196 4.12 10.50 5.75
N SER A 197 3.96 9.90 4.57
CA SER A 197 3.83 10.63 3.30
C SER A 197 2.48 11.33 3.14
N ILE A 198 1.41 10.78 3.71
CA ILE A 198 0.08 11.38 3.68
C ILE A 198 -0.14 12.40 4.81
N GLU A 199 0.56 12.29 5.93
CA GLU A 199 0.50 13.25 7.05
C GLU A 199 1.36 14.49 6.83
N ARG A 200 2.37 14.43 5.97
CA ARG A 200 3.24 15.58 5.65
C ARG A 200 2.46 16.60 4.82
N LYS A 201 2.06 17.67 5.50
CA LYS A 201 1.62 18.93 4.91
C LYS A 201 2.80 19.80 4.52
#